data_41b93616e63be179921985cc08c3d12b
#
_entry.id   41b93616e63be179921985cc08c3d12b
#
_cell.length_a   1.000
_cell.length_b   1.000
_cell.length_c   1.000
_cell.angle_alpha   90.00
_cell.angle_beta   90.00
_cell.angle_gamma   90.00
#
_symmetry.space_group_name_H-M   'P 1'
#
loop_
_entity.id
_entity.type
_entity.pdbx_description
1 polymer ?
#
loop_
_entity_poly.entity_id
_entity_poly.type
_entity_poly.pdbx_seq_one_letter_code
_entity_poly.pdbx_strand_id
1 'polypeptide(L)'
;MNPVIRDLQTAVIVAEEIGMKGSCLVGIMLHEIVKAHILSIEEVNAEYGEDVGSIIKGLVKTNELYSKSPAIESENFRNLLLSFAEDMRVILIMIADRVNIMRQIKDTGNEEDRVKVANEAAYLYAPLAHKLGLYKLKSELEDLSLKYTQRETYYYIKEKLNETKASRDKYIASFIDPIQKKVKEAGLKFDIKGRTKSIHSIWNKIQKQKTPFEGIYDLFAIRIILDSEPDPAKEKQECWQVYSIVTDMYQPNPKRLRDWLSIPKSNGYESLHITVMGPEGRWVEVQIRTRRMDEIAERGLAAHWRYKGIKGETGLDEWLTSVREALENADNDSLKVMDQFKMDLYEDEVFVFTPKGDLFKLAKGATVLDFAFHIHSKLGCKCIGAKVNGKNVQLKQKLNSGDQVEIMTSNTLSLIHILLPSVRPVSWHKNSWLFSSRVLWRQGHGSPYGSS
;
A
#
# COMPACT_ATOMS: atom_id res chain seq x y z
N MET A 1 -12.97 -23.89 -14.12
CA MET A 1 -14.21 -23.14 -13.76
C MET A 1 -14.95 -22.80 -15.06
N ASN A 2 -16.28 -22.86 -15.07
CA ASN A 2 -17.06 -22.45 -16.26
C ASN A 2 -16.88 -20.94 -16.45
N PRO A 3 -16.50 -20.44 -17.64
CA PRO A 3 -16.26 -19.02 -17.91
C PRO A 3 -17.45 -18.14 -17.54
N VAL A 4 -18.67 -18.53 -17.92
CA VAL A 4 -19.88 -17.77 -17.61
C VAL A 4 -20.11 -17.59 -16.10
N ILE A 5 -19.88 -18.64 -15.32
CA ILE A 5 -20.01 -18.56 -13.85
C ILE A 5 -18.93 -17.64 -13.27
N ARG A 6 -17.71 -17.70 -13.81
CA ARG A 6 -16.61 -16.84 -13.40
C ARG A 6 -16.94 -15.37 -13.65
N ASP A 7 -17.46 -15.06 -14.86
CA ASP A 7 -17.81 -13.69 -15.23
C ASP A 7 -18.96 -13.14 -14.40
N LEU A 8 -20.00 -13.94 -14.14
CA LEU A 8 -21.08 -13.58 -13.24
C LEU A 8 -20.59 -13.27 -11.83
N GLN A 9 -19.72 -14.10 -11.28
CA GLN A 9 -19.15 -13.88 -9.95
C GLN A 9 -18.24 -12.64 -9.91
N THR A 10 -17.44 -12.44 -10.96
CA THR A 10 -16.62 -11.24 -11.12
C THR A 10 -17.50 -9.98 -11.20
N ALA A 11 -18.60 -10.04 -11.97
CA ALA A 11 -19.57 -8.95 -12.06
C ALA A 11 -20.20 -8.61 -10.69
N VAL A 12 -20.51 -9.62 -9.87
CA VAL A 12 -20.99 -9.42 -8.50
C VAL A 12 -19.94 -8.69 -7.64
N ILE A 13 -18.66 -9.09 -7.69
CA ILE A 13 -17.59 -8.42 -6.95
C ILE A 13 -17.45 -6.97 -7.42
N VAL A 14 -17.49 -6.72 -8.73
CA VAL A 14 -17.42 -5.37 -9.31
C VAL A 14 -18.59 -4.51 -8.87
N ALA A 15 -19.81 -5.06 -8.84
CA ALA A 15 -21.00 -4.33 -8.43
C ALA A 15 -21.07 -4.06 -6.93
N GLU A 16 -20.85 -5.10 -6.11
CA GLU A 16 -21.10 -5.04 -4.66
C GLU A 16 -19.88 -4.54 -3.87
N GLU A 17 -18.68 -4.99 -4.22
CA GLU A 17 -17.48 -4.71 -3.42
C GLU A 17 -16.70 -3.50 -3.96
N ILE A 18 -16.61 -3.32 -5.27
CA ILE A 18 -15.99 -2.12 -5.89
C ILE A 18 -17.02 -1.00 -6.03
N GLY A 19 -18.27 -1.34 -6.39
CA GLY A 19 -19.37 -0.38 -6.53
C GLY A 19 -19.51 0.21 -7.93
N MET A 20 -18.97 -0.44 -8.96
CA MET A 20 -19.14 -0.04 -10.36
C MET A 20 -20.42 -0.66 -10.96
N LYS A 21 -21.01 0.02 -11.94
CA LYS A 21 -22.28 -0.35 -12.54
C LYS A 21 -22.26 -0.10 -14.06
N GLY A 22 -23.36 -0.45 -14.73
CA GLY A 22 -23.57 -0.14 -16.15
C GLY A 22 -22.53 -0.77 -17.07
N SER A 23 -21.80 0.07 -17.81
CA SER A 23 -20.83 -0.37 -18.83
C SER A 23 -19.87 -1.45 -18.39
N CYS A 24 -19.41 -1.42 -17.13
CA CYS A 24 -18.49 -2.43 -16.60
C CYS A 24 -19.12 -3.81 -16.52
N LEU A 25 -20.36 -3.90 -16.07
CA LEU A 25 -21.08 -5.17 -15.94
C LEU A 25 -21.40 -5.76 -17.31
N VAL A 26 -21.87 -4.92 -18.25
CA VAL A 26 -22.12 -5.32 -19.63
C VAL A 26 -20.83 -5.78 -20.28
N GLY A 27 -19.72 -5.03 -20.11
CA GLY A 27 -18.41 -5.41 -20.64
C GLY A 27 -17.91 -6.77 -20.13
N ILE A 28 -18.09 -7.06 -18.83
CA ILE A 28 -17.73 -8.37 -18.26
C ILE A 28 -18.56 -9.49 -18.88
N MET A 29 -19.86 -9.26 -19.11
CA MET A 29 -20.75 -10.30 -19.64
C MET A 29 -20.55 -10.58 -21.14
N LEU A 30 -20.08 -9.59 -21.90
CA LEU A 30 -19.97 -9.70 -23.36
C LEU A 30 -18.54 -10.02 -23.85
N HIS A 31 -17.49 -9.81 -23.05
CA HIS A 31 -16.10 -9.92 -23.54
C HIS A 31 -15.72 -11.29 -24.07
N GLU A 32 -16.22 -12.39 -23.48
CA GLU A 32 -15.96 -13.75 -23.97
C GLU A 32 -16.70 -14.04 -25.30
N ILE A 33 -17.85 -13.43 -25.51
CA ILE A 33 -18.62 -13.55 -26.78
C ILE A 33 -17.88 -12.83 -27.91
N VAL A 34 -17.32 -11.63 -27.61
CA VAL A 34 -16.50 -10.88 -28.57
C VAL A 34 -15.18 -11.60 -28.85
N LYS A 35 -14.53 -12.12 -27.84
CA LYS A 35 -13.31 -12.92 -27.97
C LYS A 35 -13.53 -14.19 -28.82
N ALA A 36 -14.72 -14.79 -28.75
CA ALA A 36 -15.12 -15.92 -29.59
C ALA A 36 -15.53 -15.51 -31.01
N HIS A 37 -15.42 -14.22 -31.37
CA HIS A 37 -15.82 -13.67 -32.67
C HIS A 37 -17.30 -13.92 -33.05
N ILE A 38 -18.17 -14.08 -32.04
CA ILE A 38 -19.62 -14.23 -32.25
C ILE A 38 -20.27 -12.84 -32.40
N LEU A 39 -19.71 -11.82 -31.71
CA LEU A 39 -20.13 -10.42 -31.78
C LEU A 39 -18.90 -9.55 -32.04
N SER A 40 -19.00 -8.59 -32.93
CA SER A 40 -17.92 -7.65 -33.22
C SER A 40 -17.92 -6.45 -32.25
N ILE A 41 -16.81 -5.76 -32.13
CA ILE A 41 -16.70 -4.52 -31.32
C ILE A 41 -17.60 -3.42 -31.89
N GLU A 42 -17.73 -3.36 -33.22
CA GLU A 42 -18.59 -2.39 -33.94
C GLU A 42 -20.05 -2.59 -33.59
N GLU A 43 -20.51 -3.85 -33.56
CA GLU A 43 -21.89 -4.17 -33.14
C GLU A 43 -22.12 -3.83 -31.67
N VAL A 44 -21.16 -4.12 -30.79
CA VAL A 44 -21.23 -3.72 -29.38
C VAL A 44 -21.30 -2.21 -29.24
N ASN A 45 -20.48 -1.44 -29.97
CA ASN A 45 -20.49 0.01 -29.90
C ASN A 45 -21.82 0.59 -30.37
N ALA A 46 -22.42 0.00 -31.41
CA ALA A 46 -23.71 0.43 -31.95
C ALA A 46 -24.88 0.18 -30.97
N GLU A 47 -24.85 -0.93 -30.24
CA GLU A 47 -25.96 -1.35 -29.35
C GLU A 47 -25.79 -0.87 -27.89
N TYR A 48 -24.55 -0.91 -27.35
CA TYR A 48 -24.25 -0.66 -25.94
C TYR A 48 -23.38 0.59 -25.70
N GLY A 49 -22.89 1.22 -26.79
CA GLY A 49 -22.05 2.42 -26.72
C GLY A 49 -20.55 2.16 -26.65
N GLU A 50 -19.77 3.15 -27.07
CA GLU A 50 -18.29 3.10 -27.14
C GLU A 50 -17.63 2.81 -25.80
N ASP A 51 -18.25 3.22 -24.70
CA ASP A 51 -17.77 2.94 -23.32
C ASP A 51 -17.69 1.45 -23.04
N VAL A 52 -18.68 0.67 -23.48
CA VAL A 52 -18.69 -0.80 -23.32
C VAL A 52 -17.65 -1.44 -24.24
N GLY A 53 -17.58 -0.98 -25.48
CA GLY A 53 -16.59 -1.50 -26.44
C GLY A 53 -15.16 -1.25 -26.01
N SER A 54 -14.87 -0.09 -25.41
CA SER A 54 -13.53 0.21 -24.85
C SER A 54 -13.14 -0.78 -23.74
N ILE A 55 -14.04 -1.05 -22.81
CA ILE A 55 -13.82 -2.03 -21.74
C ILE A 55 -13.58 -3.42 -22.30
N ILE A 56 -14.41 -3.88 -23.25
CA ILE A 56 -14.29 -5.20 -23.88
C ILE A 56 -12.96 -5.32 -24.61
N LYS A 57 -12.58 -4.32 -25.40
CA LYS A 57 -11.29 -4.28 -26.10
C LYS A 57 -10.12 -4.44 -25.13
N GLY A 58 -10.16 -3.74 -24.00
CA GLY A 58 -9.15 -3.85 -22.93
C GLY A 58 -9.11 -5.25 -22.31
N LEU A 59 -10.27 -5.85 -22.00
CA LEU A 59 -10.36 -7.20 -21.43
C LEU A 59 -9.89 -8.28 -22.40
N VAL A 60 -10.28 -8.22 -23.66
CA VAL A 60 -9.85 -9.18 -24.70
C VAL A 60 -8.34 -9.11 -24.90
N LYS A 61 -7.79 -7.90 -25.09
CA LYS A 61 -6.34 -7.66 -25.22
C LYS A 61 -5.56 -8.24 -24.03
N THR A 62 -6.07 -8.02 -22.84
CA THR A 62 -5.46 -8.54 -21.62
C THR A 62 -5.51 -10.06 -21.54
N ASN A 63 -6.64 -10.69 -21.87
CA ASN A 63 -6.79 -12.13 -21.87
C ASN A 63 -5.87 -12.81 -22.90
N GLU A 64 -5.66 -12.22 -24.06
CA GLU A 64 -4.70 -12.70 -25.06
C GLU A 64 -3.25 -12.68 -24.55
N LEU A 65 -2.88 -11.63 -23.80
CA LEU A 65 -1.56 -11.55 -23.19
C LEU A 65 -1.34 -12.66 -22.15
N TYR A 66 -2.36 -12.95 -21.32
CA TYR A 66 -2.28 -14.04 -20.35
C TYR A 66 -2.19 -15.43 -20.99
N SER A 67 -2.77 -15.62 -22.17
CA SER A 67 -2.75 -16.93 -22.84
C SER A 67 -1.39 -17.28 -23.43
N LYS A 68 -0.54 -16.30 -23.73
CA LYS A 68 0.75 -16.46 -24.40
C LYS A 68 1.92 -16.76 -23.46
N SER A 69 1.90 -16.27 -22.24
CA SER A 69 2.94 -16.50 -21.20
C SER A 69 2.48 -16.06 -19.82
N PRO A 70 3.09 -16.57 -18.73
CA PRO A 70 2.79 -16.10 -17.39
C PRO A 70 3.00 -14.57 -17.24
N ALA A 71 2.09 -13.91 -16.53
CA ALA A 71 2.09 -12.44 -16.35
C ALA A 71 3.37 -11.85 -15.71
N ILE A 72 4.22 -12.71 -15.14
CA ILE A 72 5.47 -12.31 -14.48
C ILE A 72 6.65 -12.22 -15.46
N GLU A 73 6.51 -12.79 -16.67
CA GLU A 73 7.55 -12.65 -17.69
C GLU A 73 7.55 -11.23 -18.28
N SER A 74 8.72 -10.69 -18.39
CA SER A 74 9.02 -9.27 -18.54
C SER A 74 8.27 -8.52 -19.65
N GLU A 75 8.12 -9.09 -20.85
CA GLU A 75 7.49 -8.43 -21.99
C GLU A 75 5.96 -8.41 -21.88
N ASN A 76 5.38 -9.49 -21.40
CA ASN A 76 3.94 -9.58 -21.17
C ASN A 76 3.47 -8.65 -20.04
N PHE A 77 4.29 -8.47 -19.02
CA PHE A 77 3.99 -7.53 -17.95
C PHE A 77 3.93 -6.08 -18.43
N ARG A 78 4.88 -5.68 -19.30
CA ARG A 78 4.86 -4.37 -19.95
C ARG A 78 3.57 -4.14 -20.75
N ASN A 79 3.23 -5.09 -21.62
CA ASN A 79 2.03 -5.03 -22.46
C ASN A 79 0.74 -5.01 -21.64
N LEU A 80 0.73 -5.73 -20.52
CA LEU A 80 -0.36 -5.74 -19.56
C LEU A 80 -0.55 -4.34 -18.93
N LEU A 81 0.54 -3.72 -18.48
CA LEU A 81 0.49 -2.38 -17.90
C LEU A 81 0.08 -1.31 -18.92
N LEU A 82 0.52 -1.42 -20.17
CA LEU A 82 0.09 -0.52 -21.24
C LEU A 82 -1.42 -0.64 -21.50
N SER A 83 -1.95 -1.87 -21.49
CA SER A 83 -3.39 -2.11 -21.62
C SER A 83 -4.17 -1.53 -20.43
N PHE A 84 -3.62 -1.56 -19.23
CA PHE A 84 -4.20 -0.94 -18.03
C PHE A 84 -4.22 0.59 -18.12
N ALA A 85 -3.21 1.20 -18.73
CA ALA A 85 -3.13 2.64 -18.89
C ALA A 85 -4.14 3.20 -19.92
N GLU A 86 -4.73 2.35 -20.77
CA GLU A 86 -5.76 2.74 -21.72
C GLU A 86 -7.13 2.97 -21.06
N ASP A 87 -7.55 2.07 -20.16
CA ASP A 87 -8.82 2.19 -19.43
C ASP A 87 -8.71 1.61 -18.02
N MET A 88 -8.82 2.47 -17.01
CA MET A 88 -8.69 2.10 -15.61
C MET A 88 -9.79 1.14 -15.13
N ARG A 89 -10.95 1.14 -15.77
CA ARG A 89 -12.04 0.20 -15.45
C ARG A 89 -11.63 -1.25 -15.68
N VAL A 90 -10.79 -1.49 -16.68
CA VAL A 90 -10.21 -2.82 -16.97
C VAL A 90 -9.38 -3.32 -15.78
N ILE A 91 -8.55 -2.47 -15.18
CA ILE A 91 -7.76 -2.84 -13.99
C ILE A 91 -8.68 -3.27 -12.83
N LEU A 92 -9.73 -2.50 -12.57
CA LEU A 92 -10.67 -2.80 -11.48
C LEU A 92 -11.38 -4.15 -11.70
N ILE A 93 -11.79 -4.43 -12.94
CA ILE A 93 -12.39 -5.71 -13.32
C ILE A 93 -11.39 -6.85 -13.14
N MET A 94 -10.15 -6.67 -13.53
CA MET A 94 -9.11 -7.69 -13.39
C MET A 94 -8.73 -7.97 -11.94
N ILE A 95 -8.72 -6.95 -11.08
CA ILE A 95 -8.54 -7.15 -9.63
C ILE A 95 -9.71 -7.98 -9.08
N ALA A 96 -10.95 -7.67 -9.48
CA ALA A 96 -12.14 -8.43 -9.06
C ALA A 96 -12.08 -9.89 -9.54
N ASP A 97 -11.68 -10.11 -10.78
CA ASP A 97 -11.49 -11.46 -11.33
C ASP A 97 -10.39 -12.23 -10.58
N ARG A 98 -9.25 -11.60 -10.29
CA ARG A 98 -8.20 -12.22 -9.49
C ARG A 98 -8.67 -12.57 -8.08
N VAL A 99 -9.44 -11.72 -7.42
CA VAL A 99 -10.06 -12.02 -6.11
C VAL A 99 -10.99 -13.23 -6.22
N ASN A 100 -11.82 -13.27 -7.28
CA ASN A 100 -12.71 -14.38 -7.55
C ASN A 100 -11.95 -15.70 -7.71
N ILE A 101 -10.89 -15.72 -8.52
CA ILE A 101 -10.01 -16.89 -8.70
C ILE A 101 -9.41 -17.30 -7.36
N MET A 102 -8.86 -16.37 -6.57
CA MET A 102 -8.20 -16.67 -5.30
C MET A 102 -9.16 -17.24 -4.24
N ARG A 103 -10.42 -16.82 -4.26
CA ARG A 103 -11.48 -17.38 -3.38
C ARG A 103 -11.77 -18.85 -3.69
N GLN A 104 -11.61 -19.27 -4.94
CA GLN A 104 -12.00 -20.60 -5.46
C GLN A 104 -10.82 -21.51 -5.76
N ILE A 105 -9.59 -21.02 -5.77
CA ILE A 105 -8.39 -21.75 -6.21
C ILE A 105 -8.11 -23.04 -5.41
N LYS A 106 -8.67 -23.17 -4.18
CA LYS A 106 -8.52 -24.38 -3.35
C LYS A 106 -9.05 -25.65 -4.05
N ASP A 107 -10.04 -25.47 -4.92
CA ASP A 107 -10.79 -26.55 -5.56
C ASP A 107 -10.27 -26.85 -6.97
N THR A 108 -9.21 -26.16 -7.43
CA THR A 108 -8.70 -26.26 -8.81
C THR A 108 -7.18 -26.45 -8.85
N GLY A 109 -6.70 -27.19 -9.88
CA GLY A 109 -5.29 -27.33 -10.19
C GLY A 109 -4.45 -28.12 -9.19
N ASN A 110 -3.18 -28.24 -9.51
CA ASN A 110 -2.17 -28.79 -8.60
C ASN A 110 -1.65 -27.71 -7.62
N GLU A 111 -0.80 -28.09 -6.67
CA GLU A 111 -0.25 -27.18 -5.68
C GLU A 111 0.66 -26.13 -6.31
N GLU A 112 1.42 -26.48 -7.32
CA GLU A 112 2.34 -25.59 -8.03
C GLU A 112 1.58 -24.47 -8.75
N ASP A 113 0.49 -24.78 -9.45
CA ASP A 113 -0.37 -23.79 -10.10
C ASP A 113 -0.99 -22.84 -9.09
N ARG A 114 -1.44 -23.36 -7.93
CA ARG A 114 -1.99 -22.52 -6.86
C ARG A 114 -0.95 -21.54 -6.32
N VAL A 115 0.28 -21.97 -6.08
CA VAL A 115 1.38 -21.13 -5.61
C VAL A 115 1.71 -20.06 -6.66
N LYS A 116 1.73 -20.42 -7.94
CA LYS A 116 1.98 -19.48 -9.04
C LYS A 116 0.94 -18.37 -9.08
N VAL A 117 -0.34 -18.72 -9.07
CA VAL A 117 -1.44 -17.76 -9.05
C VAL A 117 -1.43 -16.88 -7.77
N ALA A 118 -1.08 -17.47 -6.62
CA ALA A 118 -0.94 -16.74 -5.36
C ALA A 118 0.21 -15.73 -5.38
N ASN A 119 1.34 -16.08 -5.99
CA ASN A 119 2.46 -15.17 -6.19
C ASN A 119 2.07 -14.00 -7.12
N GLU A 120 1.37 -14.26 -8.23
CA GLU A 120 0.85 -13.18 -9.08
C GLU A 120 -0.09 -12.25 -8.31
N ALA A 121 -0.99 -12.81 -7.50
CA ALA A 121 -1.90 -12.03 -6.67
C ALA A 121 -1.15 -11.13 -5.68
N ALA A 122 -0.09 -11.66 -5.04
CA ALA A 122 0.74 -10.91 -4.09
C ALA A 122 1.58 -9.82 -4.76
N TYR A 123 2.21 -10.13 -5.90
CA TYR A 123 3.20 -9.23 -6.51
C TYR A 123 2.63 -8.21 -7.48
N LEU A 124 1.46 -8.48 -8.08
CA LEU A 124 0.84 -7.60 -9.05
C LEU A 124 -0.49 -7.02 -8.56
N TYR A 125 -1.46 -7.88 -8.24
CA TYR A 125 -2.82 -7.42 -7.98
C TYR A 125 -3.03 -6.77 -6.63
N ALA A 126 -2.38 -7.23 -5.56
CA ALA A 126 -2.50 -6.61 -4.25
C ALA A 126 -1.87 -5.20 -4.22
N PRO A 127 -0.68 -4.95 -4.81
CA PRO A 127 -0.15 -3.60 -4.98
C PRO A 127 -1.03 -2.68 -5.83
N LEU A 128 -1.58 -3.17 -6.96
CA LEU A 128 -2.53 -2.41 -7.77
C LEU A 128 -3.79 -2.05 -6.98
N ALA A 129 -4.37 -3.01 -6.26
CA ALA A 129 -5.52 -2.75 -5.39
C ALA A 129 -5.20 -1.71 -4.29
N HIS A 130 -3.97 -1.73 -3.76
CA HIS A 130 -3.51 -0.71 -2.82
C HIS A 130 -3.47 0.69 -3.45
N LYS A 131 -2.87 0.81 -4.63
CA LYS A 131 -2.76 2.09 -5.36
C LYS A 131 -4.13 2.67 -5.69
N LEU A 132 -5.06 1.81 -6.10
CA LEU A 132 -6.43 2.18 -6.42
C LEU A 132 -7.34 2.40 -5.19
N GLY A 133 -6.80 2.26 -3.96
CA GLY A 133 -7.54 2.47 -2.72
C GLY A 133 -8.49 1.32 -2.34
N LEU A 134 -8.43 0.17 -3.02
CA LEU A 134 -9.26 -1.02 -2.75
C LEU A 134 -8.70 -1.81 -1.57
N TYR A 135 -8.61 -1.18 -0.39
CA TYR A 135 -7.90 -1.75 0.77
C TYR A 135 -8.49 -3.06 1.29
N LYS A 136 -9.79 -3.28 1.13
CA LYS A 136 -10.45 -4.53 1.50
C LYS A 136 -9.97 -5.67 0.60
N LEU A 137 -10.08 -5.50 -0.71
CA LEU A 137 -9.65 -6.51 -1.70
C LEU A 137 -8.14 -6.74 -1.65
N LYS A 138 -7.36 -5.67 -1.47
CA LYS A 138 -5.91 -5.75 -1.24
C LYS A 138 -5.57 -6.67 -0.06
N SER A 139 -6.21 -6.45 1.10
CA SER A 139 -5.95 -7.25 2.30
C SER A 139 -6.37 -8.70 2.11
N GLU A 140 -7.46 -8.95 1.40
CA GLU A 140 -7.93 -10.30 1.08
C GLU A 140 -6.97 -11.02 0.11
N LEU A 141 -6.50 -10.35 -0.95
CA LEU A 141 -5.49 -10.90 -1.85
C LEU A 141 -4.21 -11.27 -1.12
N GLU A 142 -3.73 -10.42 -0.22
CA GLU A 142 -2.54 -10.68 0.60
C GLU A 142 -2.75 -11.87 1.54
N ASP A 143 -3.88 -11.95 2.23
CA ASP A 143 -4.19 -13.04 3.14
C ASP A 143 -4.32 -14.39 2.40
N LEU A 144 -5.02 -14.39 1.25
CA LEU A 144 -5.16 -15.58 0.42
C LEU A 144 -3.82 -15.99 -0.21
N SER A 145 -2.99 -15.03 -0.64
CA SER A 145 -1.66 -15.33 -1.14
C SER A 145 -0.78 -15.97 -0.06
N LEU A 146 -0.75 -15.41 1.13
CA LEU A 146 -0.01 -15.98 2.27
C LEU A 146 -0.48 -17.41 2.59
N LYS A 147 -1.80 -17.66 2.49
CA LYS A 147 -2.40 -18.98 2.75
C LYS A 147 -1.84 -20.07 1.82
N TYR A 148 -1.54 -19.74 0.57
CA TYR A 148 -1.03 -20.71 -0.42
C TYR A 148 0.49 -20.72 -0.52
N THR A 149 1.17 -19.62 -0.22
CA THR A 149 2.63 -19.51 -0.31
C THR A 149 3.33 -19.87 1.00
N GLN A 150 2.69 -19.61 2.15
CA GLN A 150 3.24 -19.86 3.49
C GLN A 150 2.15 -20.41 4.41
N ARG A 151 1.68 -21.60 4.08
CA ARG A 151 0.52 -22.25 4.69
C ARG A 151 0.62 -22.36 6.21
N GLU A 152 1.73 -22.84 6.72
CA GLU A 152 1.96 -23.02 8.17
C GLU A 152 1.84 -21.69 8.93
N THR A 153 2.50 -20.65 8.43
CA THR A 153 2.45 -19.30 9.01
C THR A 153 1.04 -18.73 9.02
N TYR A 154 0.32 -18.89 7.90
CA TYR A 154 -1.06 -18.43 7.82
C TYR A 154 -1.96 -19.10 8.85
N TYR A 155 -1.92 -20.42 8.97
CA TYR A 155 -2.77 -21.15 9.92
C TYR A 155 -2.34 -20.90 11.35
N TYR A 156 -1.05 -20.79 11.66
CA TYR A 156 -0.55 -20.40 12.99
C TYR A 156 -1.15 -19.06 13.44
N ILE A 157 -1.06 -18.02 12.63
CA ILE A 157 -1.61 -16.71 12.99
C ILE A 157 -3.14 -16.75 13.10
N LYS A 158 -3.80 -17.47 12.19
CA LYS A 158 -5.25 -17.66 12.21
C LYS A 158 -5.73 -18.33 13.50
N GLU A 159 -5.05 -19.37 13.94
CA GLU A 159 -5.35 -20.10 15.18
C GLU A 159 -5.15 -19.19 16.41
N LYS A 160 -4.03 -18.49 16.50
CA LYS A 160 -3.78 -17.49 17.55
C LYS A 160 -4.82 -16.38 17.59
N LEU A 161 -5.29 -15.90 16.45
CA LEU A 161 -6.40 -14.94 16.39
C LEU A 161 -7.71 -15.53 16.89
N ASN A 162 -7.99 -16.81 16.63
CA ASN A 162 -9.19 -17.49 17.11
C ASN A 162 -9.13 -17.72 18.63
N GLU A 163 -8.01 -18.22 19.16
CA GLU A 163 -7.79 -18.43 20.60
C GLU A 163 -7.99 -17.14 21.41
N THR A 164 -7.52 -16.01 20.90
CA THR A 164 -7.60 -14.71 21.60
C THR A 164 -8.90 -13.95 21.32
N LYS A 165 -9.81 -14.46 20.50
CA LYS A 165 -11.00 -13.74 20.04
C LYS A 165 -11.87 -13.23 21.19
N ALA A 166 -12.27 -14.09 22.11
CA ALA A 166 -13.18 -13.72 23.19
C ALA A 166 -12.60 -12.64 24.12
N SER A 167 -11.32 -12.77 24.50
CA SER A 167 -10.64 -11.74 25.33
C SER A 167 -10.47 -10.42 24.58
N ARG A 168 -10.17 -10.48 23.29
CA ARG A 168 -10.05 -9.30 22.44
C ARG A 168 -11.39 -8.58 22.26
N ASP A 169 -12.48 -9.32 22.01
CA ASP A 169 -13.81 -8.74 21.85
C ASP A 169 -14.29 -8.08 23.15
N LYS A 170 -14.01 -8.70 24.32
CA LYS A 170 -14.26 -8.09 25.63
C LYS A 170 -13.47 -6.81 25.84
N TYR A 171 -12.20 -6.80 25.48
CA TYR A 171 -11.36 -5.61 25.58
C TYR A 171 -11.86 -4.49 24.64
N ILE A 172 -12.21 -4.81 23.41
CA ILE A 172 -12.77 -3.87 22.43
C ILE A 172 -14.04 -3.23 22.98
N ALA A 173 -14.95 -4.02 23.56
CA ALA A 173 -16.17 -3.52 24.16
C ALA A 173 -15.87 -2.54 25.32
N SER A 174 -14.97 -2.91 26.26
CA SER A 174 -14.60 -2.03 27.37
C SER A 174 -13.94 -0.71 26.94
N PHE A 175 -13.25 -0.71 25.82
CA PHE A 175 -12.66 0.50 25.22
C PHE A 175 -13.73 1.37 24.53
N ILE A 176 -14.67 0.74 23.82
CA ILE A 176 -15.69 1.43 23.00
C ILE A 176 -16.78 2.05 23.87
N ASP A 177 -17.28 1.36 24.88
CA ASP A 177 -18.45 1.77 25.67
C ASP A 177 -18.37 3.19 26.24
N PRO A 178 -17.24 3.64 26.83
CA PRO A 178 -17.11 5.00 27.32
C PRO A 178 -17.12 6.04 26.19
N ILE A 179 -16.46 5.74 25.06
CA ILE A 179 -16.42 6.62 23.88
C ILE A 179 -17.83 6.79 23.31
N GLN A 180 -18.59 5.70 23.15
CA GLN A 180 -19.97 5.76 22.66
C GLN A 180 -20.84 6.70 23.48
N LYS A 181 -20.73 6.67 24.81
CA LYS A 181 -21.48 7.53 25.71
C LYS A 181 -21.14 9.00 25.44
N LYS A 182 -19.86 9.33 25.39
CA LYS A 182 -19.39 10.71 25.21
C LYS A 182 -19.72 11.29 23.82
N VAL A 183 -19.54 10.50 22.75
CA VAL A 183 -19.88 10.93 21.39
C VAL A 183 -21.40 11.10 21.23
N LYS A 184 -22.22 10.25 21.89
CA LYS A 184 -23.67 10.39 21.93
C LYS A 184 -24.12 11.63 22.74
N GLU A 185 -23.49 11.91 23.89
CA GLU A 185 -23.72 13.12 24.67
C GLU A 185 -23.40 14.39 23.88
N ALA A 186 -22.42 14.35 22.97
CA ALA A 186 -22.10 15.44 22.06
C ALA A 186 -23.09 15.63 20.91
N GLY A 187 -24.16 14.80 20.83
CA GLY A 187 -25.23 14.91 19.82
C GLY A 187 -24.84 14.38 18.45
N LEU A 188 -23.70 13.71 18.29
CA LEU A 188 -23.25 13.16 17.02
C LEU A 188 -23.91 11.82 16.71
N LYS A 189 -24.23 11.60 15.43
CA LYS A 189 -24.69 10.30 14.90
C LYS A 189 -23.46 9.54 14.38
N PHE A 190 -23.31 8.28 14.77
CA PHE A 190 -22.11 7.50 14.47
C PHE A 190 -22.34 5.99 14.59
N ASP A 191 -21.41 5.25 13.95
CA ASP A 191 -21.17 3.83 14.15
C ASP A 191 -19.75 3.64 14.72
N ILE A 192 -19.57 2.69 15.67
CA ILE A 192 -18.24 2.28 16.11
C ILE A 192 -18.05 0.79 15.87
N LYS A 193 -16.91 0.43 15.26
CA LYS A 193 -16.56 -0.95 14.93
C LYS A 193 -15.12 -1.27 15.34
N GLY A 194 -14.91 -2.43 15.96
CA GLY A 194 -13.60 -3.03 16.07
C GLY A 194 -13.23 -3.74 14.76
N ARG A 195 -12.04 -3.48 14.23
CA ARG A 195 -11.51 -4.15 13.03
C ARG A 195 -10.23 -4.90 13.38
N THR A 196 -10.25 -6.22 13.27
CA THR A 196 -9.04 -7.04 13.37
C THR A 196 -8.18 -6.82 12.13
N LYS A 197 -6.85 -6.71 12.31
CA LYS A 197 -5.91 -6.60 11.19
C LYS A 197 -5.84 -7.91 10.40
N SER A 198 -5.53 -7.81 9.11
CA SER A 198 -5.35 -8.98 8.25
C SER A 198 -4.18 -9.85 8.72
N ILE A 199 -4.25 -11.15 8.44
CA ILE A 199 -3.22 -12.12 8.82
C ILE A 199 -1.85 -11.74 8.23
N HIS A 200 -1.83 -11.33 6.96
CA HIS A 200 -0.63 -10.85 6.29
C HIS A 200 -0.05 -9.59 6.96
N SER A 201 -0.90 -8.65 7.39
CA SER A 201 -0.43 -7.45 8.11
C SER A 201 0.20 -7.80 9.46
N ILE A 202 -0.35 -8.80 10.16
CA ILE A 202 0.22 -9.31 11.42
C ILE A 202 1.55 -10.01 11.14
N TRP A 203 1.60 -10.89 10.14
CA TRP A 203 2.84 -11.56 9.71
C TRP A 203 3.96 -10.58 9.38
N ASN A 204 3.67 -9.54 8.58
CA ASN A 204 4.64 -8.50 8.26
C ASN A 204 5.18 -7.79 9.50
N LYS A 205 4.35 -7.61 10.54
CA LYS A 205 4.81 -7.02 11.81
C LYS A 205 5.70 -7.97 12.59
N ILE A 206 5.34 -9.25 12.67
CA ILE A 206 6.17 -10.29 13.28
C ILE A 206 7.56 -10.28 12.62
N GLN A 207 7.63 -10.25 11.29
CA GLN A 207 8.88 -10.22 10.54
C GLN A 207 9.68 -8.93 10.78
N LYS A 208 9.03 -7.77 10.66
CA LYS A 208 9.69 -6.45 10.80
C LYS A 208 10.17 -6.18 12.24
N GLN A 209 9.38 -6.57 13.24
CA GLN A 209 9.68 -6.32 14.65
C GLN A 209 10.47 -7.45 15.30
N LYS A 210 10.62 -8.60 14.62
CA LYS A 210 11.24 -9.83 15.13
C LYS A 210 10.68 -10.24 16.50
N THR A 211 9.35 -10.09 16.67
CA THR A 211 8.64 -10.41 17.90
C THR A 211 7.65 -11.54 17.65
N PRO A 212 7.36 -12.42 18.64
CA PRO A 212 6.31 -13.41 18.51
C PRO A 212 4.92 -12.73 18.39
N PHE A 213 3.89 -13.52 18.08
CA PHE A 213 2.52 -13.03 17.94
C PHE A 213 2.02 -12.28 19.18
N GLU A 214 2.35 -12.78 20.37
CA GLU A 214 1.98 -12.20 21.67
C GLU A 214 2.60 -10.81 21.91
N GLY A 215 3.69 -10.49 21.23
CA GLY A 215 4.34 -9.17 21.27
C GLY A 215 3.70 -8.12 20.34
N ILE A 216 2.70 -8.49 19.57
CA ILE A 216 2.00 -7.56 18.68
C ILE A 216 0.82 -6.91 19.41
N TYR A 217 1.00 -5.70 19.88
CA TYR A 217 -0.02 -4.98 20.69
C TYR A 217 -1.19 -4.42 19.87
N ASP A 218 -1.02 -4.13 18.57
CA ASP A 218 -2.03 -3.50 17.72
C ASP A 218 -2.68 -4.51 16.73
N LEU A 219 -3.21 -5.60 17.27
CA LEU A 219 -3.92 -6.64 16.50
C LEU A 219 -5.25 -6.15 15.92
N PHE A 220 -5.79 -5.05 16.42
CA PHE A 220 -7.05 -4.45 15.98
C PHE A 220 -6.96 -2.93 15.96
N ALA A 221 -7.90 -2.31 15.28
CA ALA A 221 -8.15 -0.88 15.30
C ALA A 221 -9.62 -0.62 15.61
N ILE A 222 -9.92 0.49 16.23
CA ILE A 222 -11.28 0.99 16.42
C ILE A 222 -11.58 1.99 15.32
N ARG A 223 -12.73 1.83 14.68
CA ARG A 223 -13.19 2.73 13.65
C ARG A 223 -14.45 3.44 14.11
N ILE A 224 -14.43 4.77 14.11
CA ILE A 224 -15.57 5.63 14.41
C ILE A 224 -16.00 6.26 13.08
N ILE A 225 -17.25 5.97 12.66
CA ILE A 225 -17.82 6.42 11.40
C ILE A 225 -18.96 7.37 11.71
N LEU A 226 -18.78 8.65 11.38
CA LEU A 226 -19.76 9.70 11.62
C LEU A 226 -20.78 9.76 10.48
N ASP A 227 -22.04 9.96 10.85
CA ASP A 227 -23.14 10.18 9.93
C ASP A 227 -23.36 11.69 9.76
N SER A 228 -22.36 12.36 9.18
CA SER A 228 -22.33 13.80 8.98
C SER A 228 -23.11 14.20 7.71
N GLU A 229 -23.63 15.44 7.69
CA GLU A 229 -24.11 16.04 6.43
C GLU A 229 -22.93 16.13 5.42
N PRO A 230 -23.21 16.02 4.12
CA PRO A 230 -22.19 16.01 3.08
C PRO A 230 -21.63 17.43 2.80
N ASP A 231 -21.12 18.08 3.85
CA ASP A 231 -20.38 19.34 3.80
C ASP A 231 -18.94 19.10 4.29
N PRO A 232 -17.90 19.29 3.45
CA PRO A 232 -16.53 19.03 3.80
C PRO A 232 -16.03 19.76 5.06
N ALA A 233 -16.51 21.00 5.30
CA ALA A 233 -16.14 21.76 6.47
C ALA A 233 -16.73 21.14 7.75
N LYS A 234 -18.01 20.77 7.72
CA LYS A 234 -18.71 20.11 8.81
C LYS A 234 -18.18 18.73 9.08
N GLU A 235 -17.95 17.93 8.05
CA GLU A 235 -17.32 16.60 8.16
C GLU A 235 -15.99 16.67 8.89
N LYS A 236 -15.13 17.62 8.51
CA LYS A 236 -13.84 17.84 9.15
C LYS A 236 -13.97 18.27 10.60
N GLN A 237 -14.86 19.23 10.88
CA GLN A 237 -15.13 19.72 12.24
C GLN A 237 -15.59 18.61 13.16
N GLU A 238 -16.56 17.79 12.75
CA GLU A 238 -17.07 16.67 13.56
C GLU A 238 -16.01 15.60 13.81
N CYS A 239 -15.16 15.29 12.82
CA CYS A 239 -14.03 14.39 13.03
C CYS A 239 -13.04 14.89 14.09
N TRP A 240 -12.71 16.20 14.09
CA TRP A 240 -11.85 16.79 15.10
C TRP A 240 -12.54 16.89 16.47
N GLN A 241 -13.85 17.07 16.52
CA GLN A 241 -14.61 17.01 17.77
C GLN A 241 -14.52 15.62 18.40
N VAL A 242 -14.67 14.55 17.62
CA VAL A 242 -14.48 13.19 18.12
C VAL A 242 -13.03 12.92 18.53
N TYR A 243 -12.04 13.47 17.82
CA TYR A 243 -10.65 13.43 18.24
C TYR A 243 -10.47 14.00 19.65
N SER A 244 -11.02 15.18 19.92
CA SER A 244 -10.97 15.82 21.25
C SER A 244 -11.60 14.91 22.30
N ILE A 245 -12.80 14.37 22.05
CA ILE A 245 -13.49 13.47 22.97
C ILE A 245 -12.64 12.25 23.33
N VAL A 246 -12.02 11.60 22.32
CA VAL A 246 -11.20 10.41 22.54
C VAL A 246 -9.92 10.75 23.30
N THR A 247 -9.27 11.88 23.02
CA THR A 247 -8.01 12.28 23.65
C THR A 247 -8.19 12.87 25.04
N ASP A 248 -9.37 13.37 25.38
CA ASP A 248 -9.74 13.72 26.76
C ASP A 248 -9.89 12.49 27.65
N MET A 249 -10.28 11.35 27.07
CA MET A 249 -10.48 10.11 27.81
C MET A 249 -9.24 9.24 27.89
N TYR A 250 -8.42 9.24 26.83
CA TYR A 250 -7.28 8.36 26.66
C TYR A 250 -6.06 9.14 26.17
N GLN A 251 -4.93 8.95 26.83
CA GLN A 251 -3.69 9.67 26.52
C GLN A 251 -3.21 9.34 25.08
N PRO A 252 -3.11 10.34 24.18
CA PRO A 252 -2.66 10.11 22.83
C PRO A 252 -1.15 9.98 22.73
N ASN A 253 -0.69 9.25 21.68
CA ASN A 253 0.70 9.28 21.24
C ASN A 253 0.86 10.28 20.09
N PRO A 254 1.42 11.48 20.32
CA PRO A 254 1.49 12.54 19.32
C PRO A 254 2.31 12.14 18.07
N LYS A 255 3.28 11.23 18.23
CA LYS A 255 4.13 10.76 17.11
C LYS A 255 3.40 9.85 16.13
N ARG A 256 2.22 9.33 16.54
CA ARG A 256 1.40 8.42 15.73
C ARG A 256 0.11 9.05 15.21
N LEU A 257 -0.06 10.36 15.38
CA LEU A 257 -1.13 11.10 14.72
C LEU A 257 -0.89 11.11 13.20
N ARG A 258 -1.93 10.78 12.42
CA ARG A 258 -1.95 10.87 10.96
C ARG A 258 -3.20 11.65 10.55
N ASP A 259 -3.00 12.85 10.06
CA ASP A 259 -4.06 13.75 9.58
C ASP A 259 -4.15 13.65 8.05
N TRP A 260 -4.99 12.76 7.58
CA TRP A 260 -5.40 12.67 6.17
C TRP A 260 -6.73 13.39 5.90
N LEU A 261 -7.25 14.17 6.86
CA LEU A 261 -8.37 15.06 6.62
C LEU A 261 -7.90 16.41 6.04
N SER A 262 -6.75 16.91 6.53
CA SER A 262 -6.18 18.15 6.05
C SER A 262 -5.41 17.98 4.75
N ILE A 263 -4.75 16.84 4.57
CA ILE A 263 -3.98 16.47 3.38
C ILE A 263 -4.39 15.03 2.98
N PRO A 264 -5.45 14.88 2.17
CA PRO A 264 -5.87 13.57 1.66
C PRO A 264 -4.75 12.88 0.87
N LYS A 265 -4.78 11.55 0.83
CA LYS A 265 -3.87 10.79 -0.02
C LYS A 265 -4.21 10.98 -1.51
N SER A 266 -3.26 10.70 -2.40
CA SER A 266 -3.43 10.79 -3.85
C SER A 266 -4.61 9.97 -4.39
N ASN A 267 -4.96 8.86 -3.72
CA ASN A 267 -6.12 8.04 -4.05
C ASN A 267 -7.44 8.51 -3.40
N GLY A 268 -7.48 9.72 -2.87
CA GLY A 268 -8.66 10.30 -2.24
C GLY A 268 -8.99 9.79 -0.84
N TYR A 269 -8.09 9.01 -0.21
CA TYR A 269 -8.30 8.52 1.15
C TYR A 269 -8.25 9.65 2.17
N GLU A 270 -9.32 9.81 2.94
CA GLU A 270 -9.46 10.76 4.04
C GLU A 270 -9.75 10.02 5.35
N SER A 271 -9.04 10.34 6.42
CA SER A 271 -9.28 9.80 7.77
C SER A 271 -8.36 10.46 8.78
N LEU A 272 -8.78 10.55 10.02
CA LEU A 272 -7.92 10.93 11.14
C LEU A 272 -7.54 9.67 11.91
N HIS A 273 -6.24 9.36 12.01
CA HIS A 273 -5.74 8.22 12.76
C HIS A 273 -4.98 8.68 13.98
N ILE A 274 -5.37 8.18 15.13
CA ILE A 274 -4.70 8.41 16.41
C ILE A 274 -4.35 7.08 17.06
N THR A 275 -3.33 7.07 17.88
CA THR A 275 -3.02 5.94 18.76
C THR A 275 -3.09 6.44 20.19
N VAL A 276 -3.92 5.83 21.00
CA VAL A 276 -4.15 6.21 22.39
C VAL A 276 -3.84 5.06 23.34
N MET A 277 -3.52 5.41 24.60
CA MET A 277 -3.34 4.45 25.68
C MET A 277 -4.71 4.08 26.24
N GLY A 278 -5.19 2.89 25.91
CA GLY A 278 -6.46 2.35 26.37
C GLY A 278 -6.34 1.69 27.76
N PRO A 279 -7.41 1.00 28.21
CA PRO A 279 -7.38 0.21 29.43
C PRO A 279 -6.21 -0.78 29.45
N GLU A 280 -5.78 -1.19 30.65
CA GLU A 280 -4.67 -2.13 30.83
C GLU A 280 -3.33 -1.69 30.21
N GLY A 281 -3.16 -0.38 29.93
CA GLY A 281 -1.92 0.16 29.35
C GLY A 281 -1.63 -0.29 27.90
N ARG A 282 -2.65 -0.68 27.15
CA ARG A 282 -2.50 -1.14 25.75
C ARG A 282 -2.71 -0.01 24.77
N TRP A 283 -1.83 0.08 23.78
CA TRP A 283 -1.99 1.04 22.69
C TRP A 283 -3.10 0.59 21.72
N VAL A 284 -4.06 1.48 21.47
CA VAL A 284 -5.18 1.27 20.56
C VAL A 284 -5.14 2.30 19.44
N GLU A 285 -5.18 1.84 18.19
CA GLU A 285 -5.36 2.71 17.02
C GLU A 285 -6.85 3.03 16.85
N VAL A 286 -7.18 4.32 16.77
CA VAL A 286 -8.53 4.80 16.49
C VAL A 286 -8.53 5.55 15.16
N GLN A 287 -9.42 5.17 14.27
CA GLN A 287 -9.64 5.76 12.96
C GLN A 287 -10.98 6.50 12.98
N ILE A 288 -10.95 7.79 12.72
CA ILE A 288 -12.12 8.68 12.73
C ILE A 288 -12.36 9.17 11.32
N ARG A 289 -13.58 9.02 10.81
CA ARG A 289 -13.97 9.43 9.47
C ARG A 289 -15.50 9.45 9.32
N THR A 290 -16.00 10.11 8.29
CA THR A 290 -17.44 10.11 7.97
C THR A 290 -17.84 8.92 7.09
N ARG A 291 -19.16 8.71 6.86
CA ARG A 291 -19.64 7.65 5.95
C ARG A 291 -19.10 7.81 4.54
N ARG A 292 -19.06 9.03 4.01
CA ARG A 292 -18.45 9.32 2.70
C ARG A 292 -16.99 8.88 2.65
N MET A 293 -16.21 9.29 3.65
CA MET A 293 -14.79 8.92 3.75
C MET A 293 -14.61 7.40 3.94
N ASP A 294 -15.50 6.75 4.68
CA ASP A 294 -15.47 5.28 4.86
C ASP A 294 -15.80 4.55 3.54
N GLU A 295 -16.75 5.04 2.76
CA GLU A 295 -17.06 4.47 1.46
C GLU A 295 -15.87 4.62 0.48
N ILE A 296 -15.22 5.77 0.45
CA ILE A 296 -13.99 5.97 -0.34
C ILE A 296 -12.87 5.05 0.14
N ALA A 297 -12.71 4.88 1.46
CA ALA A 297 -11.70 4.00 2.03
C ALA A 297 -11.96 2.50 1.77
N GLU A 298 -13.22 2.07 1.62
CA GLU A 298 -13.56 0.65 1.37
C GLU A 298 -13.62 0.32 -0.13
N ARG A 299 -14.09 1.26 -0.96
CA ARG A 299 -14.34 1.07 -2.41
C ARG A 299 -13.33 1.81 -3.32
N GLY A 300 -12.42 2.58 -2.72
CA GLY A 300 -11.37 3.28 -3.45
C GLY A 300 -11.89 4.28 -4.47
N LEU A 301 -11.22 4.34 -5.61
CA LEU A 301 -11.53 5.27 -6.69
C LEU A 301 -12.94 5.17 -7.26
N ALA A 302 -13.54 4.00 -7.28
CA ALA A 302 -14.90 3.84 -7.76
C ALA A 302 -15.92 4.67 -6.93
N ALA A 303 -15.70 4.75 -5.60
CA ALA A 303 -16.47 5.64 -4.75
C ALA A 303 -16.15 7.13 -5.02
N HIS A 304 -14.87 7.45 -5.20
CA HIS A 304 -14.45 8.82 -5.51
C HIS A 304 -15.09 9.34 -6.81
N TRP A 305 -15.15 8.51 -7.86
CA TRP A 305 -15.82 8.86 -9.12
C TRP A 305 -17.32 9.10 -8.95
N ARG A 306 -17.98 8.39 -8.03
CA ARG A 306 -19.39 8.61 -7.73
C ARG A 306 -19.67 10.01 -7.16
N TYR A 307 -18.75 10.51 -6.33
CA TYR A 307 -18.88 11.82 -5.67
C TYR A 307 -18.38 12.99 -6.52
N LYS A 308 -17.31 12.80 -7.32
CA LYS A 308 -16.66 13.88 -8.10
C LYS A 308 -16.82 13.78 -9.62
N GLY A 309 -17.40 12.67 -10.12
CA GLY A 309 -17.47 12.37 -11.56
C GLY A 309 -16.18 11.73 -12.11
N ILE A 310 -16.30 11.09 -13.28
CA ILE A 310 -15.21 10.35 -13.93
C ILE A 310 -14.12 11.29 -14.48
N LYS A 311 -14.44 12.56 -14.75
CA LYS A 311 -13.53 13.55 -15.38
C LYS A 311 -12.78 14.46 -14.39
N GLY A 312 -12.67 14.10 -13.11
CA GLY A 312 -11.83 14.86 -12.17
C GLY A 312 -10.38 14.46 -12.31
N GLU A 313 -9.49 15.42 -12.60
CA GLU A 313 -8.03 15.24 -12.49
C GLU A 313 -7.71 14.68 -11.11
N THR A 314 -7.36 13.42 -11.06
CA THR A 314 -6.86 12.77 -9.86
C THR A 314 -5.35 12.58 -10.04
N GLY A 315 -4.56 12.66 -8.97
CA GLY A 315 -3.12 12.33 -9.03
C GLY A 315 -2.83 10.91 -9.56
N LEU A 316 -3.89 10.14 -9.81
CA LEU A 316 -3.83 8.83 -10.44
C LEU A 316 -3.79 8.92 -11.97
N ASP A 317 -4.43 9.92 -12.58
CA ASP A 317 -4.33 10.16 -14.03
C ASP A 317 -2.91 10.59 -14.38
N GLU A 318 -2.28 11.41 -13.53
CA GLU A 318 -0.86 11.76 -13.64
C GLU A 318 0.03 10.52 -13.50
N TRP A 319 -0.28 9.64 -12.54
CA TRP A 319 0.46 8.38 -12.36
C TRP A 319 0.29 7.44 -13.57
N LEU A 320 -0.91 7.26 -14.10
CA LEU A 320 -1.13 6.45 -15.31
C LEU A 320 -0.41 7.03 -16.52
N THR A 321 -0.41 8.35 -16.65
CA THR A 321 0.34 9.05 -17.71
C THR A 321 1.84 8.81 -17.55
N SER A 322 2.38 8.95 -16.33
CA SER A 322 3.80 8.69 -16.07
C SER A 322 4.18 7.23 -16.29
N VAL A 323 3.29 6.29 -15.93
CA VAL A 323 3.49 4.85 -16.22
C VAL A 323 3.50 4.60 -17.72
N ARG A 324 2.56 5.21 -18.48
CA ARG A 324 2.51 5.09 -19.93
C ARG A 324 3.79 5.63 -20.57
N GLU A 325 4.21 6.85 -20.22
CA GLU A 325 5.43 7.48 -20.74
C GLU A 325 6.67 6.65 -20.40
N ALA A 326 6.78 6.14 -19.17
CA ALA A 326 7.89 5.29 -18.78
C ALA A 326 7.94 3.97 -19.58
N LEU A 327 6.76 3.38 -19.85
CA LEU A 327 6.65 2.14 -20.62
C LEU A 327 6.91 2.34 -22.12
N GLU A 328 6.50 3.47 -22.68
CA GLU A 328 6.72 3.83 -24.10
C GLU A 328 8.19 4.15 -24.37
N ASN A 329 8.87 4.79 -23.41
CA ASN A 329 10.28 5.21 -23.53
C ASN A 329 11.28 4.13 -23.10
N ALA A 330 10.84 3.00 -22.55
CA ALA A 330 11.74 1.93 -22.12
C ALA A 330 12.22 1.11 -23.32
N ASP A 331 13.48 1.25 -23.69
CA ASP A 331 14.19 0.32 -24.57
C ASP A 331 14.16 -1.08 -23.91
N ASN A 332 13.62 -2.05 -24.59
CA ASN A 332 13.54 -3.54 -24.43
C ASN A 332 14.03 -4.22 -23.12
N ASP A 333 14.28 -3.50 -22.04
CA ASP A 333 14.70 -4.06 -20.75
C ASP A 333 13.51 -4.13 -19.77
N SER A 334 12.67 -5.12 -20.00
CA SER A 334 11.40 -5.34 -19.32
C SER A 334 11.56 -5.67 -17.82
N LEU A 335 12.72 -6.13 -17.36
CA LEU A 335 13.01 -6.31 -15.93
C LEU A 335 13.12 -4.94 -15.23
N LYS A 336 13.74 -3.96 -15.86
CA LYS A 336 13.81 -2.58 -15.33
C LYS A 336 12.44 -1.93 -15.24
N VAL A 337 11.57 -2.17 -16.24
CA VAL A 337 10.19 -1.66 -16.24
C VAL A 337 9.36 -2.27 -15.12
N MET A 338 9.49 -3.58 -14.88
CA MET A 338 8.79 -4.25 -13.78
C MET A 338 9.26 -3.74 -12.41
N ASP A 339 10.55 -3.54 -12.25
CA ASP A 339 11.10 -3.00 -11.01
C ASP A 339 10.70 -1.52 -10.83
N GLN A 340 10.72 -0.71 -11.87
CA GLN A 340 10.24 0.68 -11.84
C GLN A 340 8.77 0.75 -11.45
N PHE A 341 7.92 -0.07 -12.06
CA PHE A 341 6.49 -0.13 -11.73
C PHE A 341 6.21 -0.55 -10.28
N LYS A 342 6.92 -1.58 -9.80
CA LYS A 342 6.86 -1.97 -8.38
C LYS A 342 7.27 -0.83 -7.47
N MET A 343 8.25 -0.04 -7.87
CA MET A 343 8.76 1.11 -7.13
C MET A 343 7.73 2.23 -7.03
N ASP A 344 7.03 2.54 -8.12
CA ASP A 344 6.02 3.60 -8.18
C ASP A 344 4.73 3.24 -7.43
N LEU A 345 4.47 1.95 -7.19
CA LEU A 345 3.36 1.48 -6.37
C LEU A 345 3.53 1.75 -4.87
N TYR A 346 4.78 1.95 -4.41
CA TYR A 346 5.11 2.21 -3.00
C TYR A 346 5.55 3.67 -2.81
N GLU A 347 4.60 4.61 -2.80
CA GLU A 347 4.84 6.08 -2.77
C GLU A 347 5.73 6.60 -1.63
N ASP A 348 5.86 5.85 -0.54
CA ASP A 348 6.63 6.27 0.65
C ASP A 348 8.06 5.70 0.69
N GLU A 349 8.50 4.98 -0.33
CA GLU A 349 9.75 4.25 -0.34
C GLU A 349 10.51 4.43 -1.67
N VAL A 350 11.82 4.47 -1.57
CA VAL A 350 12.75 4.55 -2.71
C VAL A 350 13.58 3.28 -2.74
N PHE A 351 13.66 2.64 -3.88
CA PHE A 351 14.43 1.42 -4.08
C PHE A 351 15.67 1.72 -4.94
N VAL A 352 16.84 1.38 -4.44
CA VAL A 352 18.11 1.63 -5.10
C VAL A 352 18.92 0.35 -5.22
N PHE A 353 19.76 0.27 -6.24
CA PHE A 353 20.57 -0.89 -6.53
C PHE A 353 22.05 -0.61 -6.26
N THR A 354 22.78 -1.61 -5.76
CA THR A 354 24.23 -1.59 -5.82
C THR A 354 24.71 -1.93 -7.25
N PRO A 355 25.98 -1.66 -7.61
CA PRO A 355 26.54 -2.10 -8.90
C PRO A 355 26.52 -3.64 -9.08
N LYS A 356 26.39 -4.40 -7.99
CA LYS A 356 26.24 -5.87 -8.01
C LYS A 356 24.82 -6.35 -8.22
N GLY A 357 23.83 -5.42 -8.26
CA GLY A 357 22.42 -5.73 -8.42
C GLY A 357 21.67 -5.98 -7.11
N ASP A 358 22.29 -5.79 -5.93
CA ASP A 358 21.58 -5.90 -4.66
C ASP A 358 20.58 -4.76 -4.49
N LEU A 359 19.33 -5.07 -4.15
CA LEU A 359 18.24 -4.13 -3.97
C LEU A 359 18.15 -3.65 -2.51
N PHE A 360 18.11 -2.34 -2.33
CA PHE A 360 17.92 -1.70 -1.03
C PHE A 360 16.69 -0.79 -1.03
N LYS A 361 15.95 -0.83 0.06
CA LYS A 361 14.72 -0.07 0.29
C LYS A 361 15.00 1.06 1.27
N LEU A 362 14.73 2.29 0.86
CA LEU A 362 14.91 3.51 1.64
C LEU A 362 13.62 4.31 1.75
N ALA A 363 13.55 5.25 2.68
CA ALA A 363 12.45 6.21 2.75
C ALA A 363 12.50 7.21 1.60
N LYS A 364 11.34 7.65 1.09
CA LYS A 364 11.27 8.71 0.07
C LYS A 364 12.00 9.96 0.52
N GLY A 365 12.85 10.50 -0.35
CA GLY A 365 13.70 11.64 -0.06
C GLY A 365 15.04 11.28 0.59
N ALA A 366 15.33 9.98 0.77
CA ALA A 366 16.63 9.51 1.21
C ALA A 366 17.73 9.98 0.25
N THR A 367 18.89 10.26 0.82
CA THR A 367 20.07 10.76 0.10
C THR A 367 21.13 9.67 -0.08
N VAL A 368 22.16 9.96 -0.86
CA VAL A 368 23.34 9.12 -0.98
C VAL A 368 23.94 8.77 0.38
N LEU A 369 23.95 9.72 1.32
CA LEU A 369 24.46 9.49 2.67
C LEU A 369 23.58 8.52 3.47
N ASP A 370 22.25 8.66 3.36
CA ASP A 370 21.30 7.74 3.99
C ASP A 370 21.51 6.31 3.47
N PHE A 371 21.73 6.16 2.17
CA PHE A 371 22.01 4.86 1.56
C PHE A 371 23.32 4.25 2.06
N ALA A 372 24.38 5.05 2.13
CA ALA A 372 25.67 4.58 2.62
C ALA A 372 25.59 4.07 4.07
N PHE A 373 24.85 4.77 4.94
CA PHE A 373 24.59 4.33 6.33
C PHE A 373 23.66 3.12 6.39
N HIS A 374 22.70 3.02 5.46
CA HIS A 374 21.79 1.88 5.39
C HIS A 374 22.51 0.59 5.05
N ILE A 375 23.52 0.62 4.15
CA ILE A 375 24.34 -0.53 3.85
C ILE A 375 25.18 -0.94 5.06
N HIS A 376 25.95 0.00 5.62
CA HIS A 376 26.79 -0.25 6.79
C HIS A 376 27.30 1.05 7.41
N SER A 377 27.27 1.15 8.76
CA SER A 377 27.69 2.37 9.48
C SER A 377 29.11 2.82 9.16
N LYS A 378 30.08 1.89 9.01
CA LYS A 378 31.46 2.21 8.62
C LYS A 378 31.54 2.77 7.19
N LEU A 379 30.67 2.32 6.28
CA LEU A 379 30.62 2.81 4.92
C LEU A 379 30.06 4.25 4.91
N GLY A 380 28.97 4.50 5.66
CA GLY A 380 28.41 5.83 5.86
C GLY A 380 29.39 6.82 6.43
N CYS A 381 30.17 6.42 7.46
CA CYS A 381 31.21 7.27 8.06
C CYS A 381 32.35 7.63 7.11
N LYS A 382 32.65 6.80 6.11
CA LYS A 382 33.72 7.01 5.13
C LYS A 382 33.21 7.55 3.79
N CYS A 383 31.89 7.74 3.65
CA CYS A 383 31.28 8.16 2.40
C CYS A 383 31.63 9.63 2.07
N ILE A 384 32.18 9.84 0.90
CA ILE A 384 32.55 11.18 0.36
C ILE A 384 31.65 11.60 -0.81
N GLY A 385 30.89 10.69 -1.37
CA GLY A 385 29.98 10.86 -2.50
C GLY A 385 29.55 9.52 -3.06
N ALA A 386 28.91 9.54 -4.19
CA ALA A 386 28.55 8.33 -4.93
C ALA A 386 28.57 8.58 -6.45
N LYS A 387 28.57 7.48 -7.21
CA LYS A 387 28.13 7.51 -8.61
C LYS A 387 26.70 7.00 -8.66
N VAL A 388 25.80 7.84 -9.12
CA VAL A 388 24.41 7.47 -9.37
C VAL A 388 24.23 7.34 -10.89
N ASN A 389 23.86 6.15 -11.34
CA ASN A 389 23.74 5.82 -12.78
C ASN A 389 25.02 6.22 -13.57
N GLY A 390 26.19 5.94 -12.99
CA GLY A 390 27.50 6.23 -13.57
C GLY A 390 27.96 7.69 -13.44
N LYS A 391 27.14 8.63 -12.92
CA LYS A 391 27.49 10.05 -12.74
C LYS A 391 27.87 10.35 -11.29
N ASN A 392 28.96 11.08 -11.08
CA ASN A 392 29.39 11.52 -9.75
C ASN A 392 28.38 12.49 -9.14
N VAL A 393 27.94 12.23 -7.92
CA VAL A 393 26.98 13.06 -7.18
C VAL A 393 27.44 13.32 -5.75
N GLN A 394 26.90 14.37 -5.14
CA GLN A 394 27.20 14.77 -3.77
C GLN A 394 26.39 13.96 -2.75
N LEU A 395 26.83 13.96 -1.48
CA LEU A 395 26.18 13.28 -0.38
C LEU A 395 24.69 13.65 -0.18
N LYS A 396 24.34 14.90 -0.49
CA LYS A 396 22.96 15.44 -0.35
C LYS A 396 22.04 15.09 -1.52
N GLN A 397 22.55 14.47 -2.58
CA GLN A 397 21.73 14.06 -3.71
C GLN A 397 20.64 13.12 -3.23
N LYS A 398 19.38 13.50 -3.47
CA LYS A 398 18.24 12.63 -3.24
C LYS A 398 18.26 11.51 -4.27
N LEU A 399 17.98 10.31 -3.79
CA LEU A 399 17.91 9.11 -4.61
C LEU A 399 16.46 8.90 -5.09
N ASN A 400 16.35 8.42 -6.30
CA ASN A 400 15.10 8.02 -6.92
C ASN A 400 15.06 6.50 -7.02
N SER A 401 13.85 5.95 -7.10
CA SER A 401 13.68 4.54 -7.36
C SER A 401 14.30 4.19 -8.72
N GLY A 402 15.01 3.06 -8.78
CA GLY A 402 15.75 2.63 -9.98
C GLY A 402 17.19 3.10 -10.06
N ASP A 403 17.63 4.01 -9.17
CA ASP A 403 19.01 4.48 -9.18
C ASP A 403 19.99 3.35 -8.83
N GLN A 404 21.01 3.17 -9.68
CA GLN A 404 22.17 2.34 -9.36
C GLN A 404 23.21 3.20 -8.66
N VAL A 405 23.53 2.89 -7.42
CA VAL A 405 24.34 3.72 -6.53
C VAL A 405 25.64 3.02 -6.13
N GLU A 406 26.76 3.55 -6.55
CA GLU A 406 28.11 3.13 -6.14
C GLU A 406 28.68 4.12 -5.13
N ILE A 407 28.82 3.71 -3.86
CA ILE A 407 29.33 4.57 -2.80
C ILE A 407 30.83 4.76 -2.95
N MET A 408 31.27 6.01 -2.95
CA MET A 408 32.69 6.38 -2.93
C MET A 408 33.12 6.68 -1.49
N THR A 409 34.21 6.08 -1.06
CA THR A 409 34.74 6.21 0.30
C THR A 409 36.16 6.76 0.32
N SER A 410 36.51 7.46 1.41
CA SER A 410 37.89 7.89 1.69
C SER A 410 38.33 7.33 3.06
N ASN A 411 39.61 7.07 3.17
CA ASN A 411 40.20 6.63 4.45
C ASN A 411 40.52 7.82 5.39
N THR A 412 40.38 9.07 4.91
CA THR A 412 40.57 10.27 5.72
C THR A 412 39.21 10.69 6.31
N LEU A 413 39.09 10.62 7.63
CA LEU A 413 37.86 10.90 8.43
C LEU A 413 37.39 12.38 8.42
N SER A 414 38.10 13.29 7.76
CA SER A 414 37.92 14.74 7.98
C SER A 414 36.67 15.36 7.36
N LEU A 415 36.05 14.75 6.34
CA LEU A 415 34.97 15.40 5.58
C LEU A 415 33.57 15.20 6.18
N ILE A 416 33.31 14.13 6.89
CA ILE A 416 31.99 13.87 7.49
C ILE A 416 31.72 14.82 8.67
N HIS A 417 32.70 15.15 9.46
CA HIS A 417 32.55 16.07 10.59
C HIS A 417 32.16 17.49 10.16
N ILE A 418 32.52 17.92 8.96
CA ILE A 418 32.19 19.25 8.41
C ILE A 418 30.78 19.25 7.82
N LEU A 419 30.27 18.12 7.34
CA LEU A 419 28.99 18.02 6.64
C LEU A 419 27.80 17.58 7.53
N LEU A 420 28.07 16.91 8.67
CA LEU A 420 27.04 16.45 9.59
C LEU A 420 26.12 17.55 10.15
N PRO A 421 26.59 18.77 10.46
CA PRO A 421 25.70 19.83 10.94
C PRO A 421 24.71 20.33 9.89
N SER A 422 24.99 20.07 8.61
CA SER A 422 24.18 20.59 7.47
C SER A 422 23.32 19.53 6.78
N VAL A 423 23.46 18.23 7.15
CA VAL A 423 22.73 17.11 6.55
C VAL A 423 21.93 16.39 7.64
N ARG A 424 20.62 16.58 7.66
CA ARG A 424 19.72 15.78 8.51
C ARG A 424 19.28 14.56 7.70
N PRO A 425 19.60 13.32 8.10
CA PRO A 425 19.12 12.10 7.44
C PRO A 425 17.58 11.99 7.54
N VAL A 426 16.91 11.59 6.47
CA VAL A 426 15.45 11.49 6.40
C VAL A 426 14.94 10.18 7.03
N SER A 427 15.78 9.16 7.15
CA SER A 427 15.37 7.78 7.47
C SER A 427 15.84 7.24 8.84
N TRP A 428 16.32 8.09 9.73
CA TRP A 428 16.87 7.60 11.00
C TRP A 428 15.79 7.17 11.99
N HIS A 429 15.68 5.86 12.22
CA HIS A 429 15.01 5.33 13.41
C HIS A 429 15.79 5.70 14.67
N LYS A 430 15.09 6.11 15.73
CA LYS A 430 15.64 6.63 17.00
C LYS A 430 16.75 5.77 17.64
N ASN A 431 16.82 4.49 17.34
CA ASN A 431 17.82 3.58 17.92
C ASN A 431 19.21 3.67 17.27
N SER A 432 19.33 4.20 16.05
CA SER A 432 20.63 4.38 15.39
C SER A 432 21.34 5.66 15.82
N TRP A 433 20.59 6.69 16.25
CA TRP A 433 21.16 7.94 16.75
C TRP A 433 21.99 7.76 18.05
N LEU A 434 21.51 6.91 18.95
CA LEU A 434 22.21 6.64 20.22
C LEU A 434 23.54 5.89 20.02
N PHE A 435 23.67 5.14 18.91
CA PHE A 435 24.93 4.43 18.64
C PHE A 435 25.99 5.32 17.98
N SER A 436 25.58 6.24 17.09
CA SER A 436 26.55 7.13 16.42
C SER A 436 27.03 8.26 17.34
N SER A 437 26.18 8.79 18.21
CA SER A 437 26.58 9.82 19.19
C SER A 437 27.51 9.26 20.25
N ARG A 438 27.35 7.99 20.68
CA ARG A 438 28.29 7.36 21.64
C ARG A 438 29.67 7.04 21.05
N VAL A 439 29.75 6.71 19.76
CA VAL A 439 31.02 6.45 19.09
C VAL A 439 31.79 7.75 18.85
N LEU A 440 31.09 8.87 18.58
CA LEU A 440 31.73 10.18 18.38
C LEU A 440 32.22 10.80 19.68
N TRP A 441 31.55 10.54 20.82
CA TRP A 441 31.95 11.09 22.13
C TRP A 441 33.12 10.33 22.78
N ARG A 442 33.37 9.07 22.42
CA ARG A 442 34.48 8.31 22.97
C ARG A 442 35.86 8.59 22.33
N GLN A 443 35.90 9.28 21.20
CA GLN A 443 37.15 9.67 20.54
C GLN A 443 37.60 11.12 20.77
N GLY A 444 36.78 11.94 21.50
CA GLY A 444 37.01 13.38 21.69
C GLY A 444 37.54 13.80 23.08
N HIS A 445 37.76 12.91 24.03
CA HIS A 445 38.35 13.25 25.33
C HIS A 445 39.48 12.32 25.69
N GLY A 446 40.59 12.52 25.01
CA GLY A 446 41.94 12.26 25.55
C GLY A 446 42.39 13.55 26.21
N SER A 447 42.19 13.67 27.51
CA SER A 447 42.74 14.74 28.33
C SER A 447 44.23 14.58 28.51
N PRO A 448 45.07 15.58 28.28
CA PRO A 448 46.40 15.66 28.78
C PRO A 448 46.41 16.47 30.06
N TYR A 449 46.43 15.84 31.22
CA TYR A 449 47.11 16.36 32.39
C TYR A 449 47.51 15.20 33.28
N GLY A 450 48.81 14.96 33.29
CA GLY A 450 49.50 14.17 34.29
C GLY A 450 49.95 15.05 35.46
N SER A 451 50.29 14.37 36.53
CA SER A 451 51.14 14.74 37.65
C SER A 451 50.59 15.78 38.66
N SER A 452 50.20 15.34 39.76
CA SER A 452 50.92 15.32 41.07
C SER A 452 50.00 14.73 42.13
#